data_7984091e6e35b60e2491c4a5e4fa78f0
#
_entry.id   7984091e6e35b60e2491c4a5e4fa78f0
#
_cell.length_a   1.000
_cell.length_b   1.000
_cell.length_c   1.000
_cell.angle_alpha   90.00
_cell.angle_beta   90.00
_cell.angle_gamma   90.00
#
_symmetry.space_group_name_H-M   'P 1'
#
loop_
_entity.id
_entity.type
_entity.pdbx_description
1 polymer ?
#
loop_
_entity_poly.entity_id
_entity_poly.type
_entity_poly.pdbx_seq_one_letter_code
_entity_poly.pdbx_strand_id
1 'polypeptide(L)'
;MSREAHVRFYEGLGVRLPGATHRNIYVRSRRAGERVMSSVTRLLTTKLKLRVNSEKSAVARPWERKFLGFSFTNHKQPNRRLAPKTVARFKERVRELTSRTRGISIARMVHDLAEYLRGWIGYFGRCETPDVLDKREQWFRRRLRSMVWKQRKRGTTRYRELRKRGIAAQDAAQTAGSSDGPWHLANTPALKIARSNAYFASLGLPELTAHG
;
A
#
# COMPACT_ATOMS: atom_id res chain seq x y z
N MET A 1 25.52 16.12 13.87
CA MET A 1 24.71 15.35 12.90
C MET A 1 24.85 13.89 13.24
N SER A 2 23.83 13.30 13.82
CA SER A 2 23.84 11.85 14.15
C SER A 2 23.63 11.06 12.85
N ARG A 3 24.68 10.45 12.33
CA ARG A 3 24.62 9.55 11.17
C ARG A 3 24.41 8.14 11.69
N GLU A 4 23.17 7.74 11.86
CA GLU A 4 22.85 6.36 12.25
C GLU A 4 23.06 5.42 11.05
N ALA A 5 23.73 4.30 11.29
CA ALA A 5 23.87 3.20 10.34
C ALA A 5 23.17 1.97 10.87
N HIS A 6 22.55 1.22 9.97
CA HIS A 6 21.76 0.04 10.27
C HIS A 6 22.47 -1.21 9.78
N VAL A 7 22.69 -2.17 10.66
CA VAL A 7 23.28 -3.47 10.33
C VAL A 7 22.18 -4.53 10.33
N ARG A 8 22.06 -5.26 9.24
CA ARG A 8 21.07 -6.31 9.10
C ARG A 8 21.73 -7.65 8.91
N PHE A 9 21.36 -8.61 9.74
CA PHE A 9 21.80 -10.00 9.64
C PHE A 9 20.65 -10.92 9.23
N TYR A 10 20.95 -11.88 8.38
CA TYR A 10 20.10 -13.00 8.06
C TYR A 10 20.85 -14.28 8.40
N GLU A 11 20.36 -15.04 9.36
CA GLU A 11 20.86 -16.35 9.68
C GLU A 11 20.18 -17.38 8.78
N GLY A 12 20.97 -18.08 7.96
CA GLY A 12 20.52 -19.24 7.22
C GLY A 12 20.90 -20.49 8.02
N LEU A 13 19.96 -21.04 8.77
CA LEU A 13 20.13 -22.31 9.44
C LEU A 13 19.97 -23.44 8.42
N GLY A 14 20.97 -24.30 8.31
CA GLY A 14 20.90 -25.58 7.56
C GLY A 14 19.99 -26.62 8.25
N VAL A 15 19.28 -26.26 9.30
CA VAL A 15 18.23 -27.02 9.96
C VAL A 15 16.91 -26.32 9.68
N ARG A 16 15.89 -27.05 9.27
CA ARG A 16 14.53 -26.54 9.07
C ARG A 16 13.90 -26.10 10.38
N LEU A 17 14.28 -24.92 10.86
CA LEU A 17 13.50 -24.21 11.88
C LEU A 17 12.59 -23.22 11.18
N PRO A 18 11.31 -23.12 11.54
CA PRO A 18 10.38 -22.16 10.96
C PRO A 18 10.80 -20.75 11.34
N GLY A 19 11.23 -19.96 10.35
CA GLY A 19 11.47 -18.53 10.50
C GLY A 19 12.94 -18.14 10.48
N ALA A 20 13.40 -17.65 9.31
CA ALA A 20 14.65 -16.92 9.21
C ALA A 20 14.59 -15.70 10.15
N THR A 21 15.39 -15.71 11.22
CA THR A 21 15.40 -14.64 12.21
C THR A 21 16.11 -13.43 11.63
N HIS A 22 15.34 -12.40 11.30
CA HIS A 22 15.88 -11.12 10.84
C HIS A 22 16.29 -10.29 12.05
N ARG A 23 17.57 -10.02 12.20
CA ARG A 23 18.08 -9.15 13.27
C ARG A 23 18.55 -7.83 12.69
N ASN A 24 18.19 -6.72 13.32
CA ASN A 24 18.62 -5.38 12.95
C ASN A 24 19.33 -4.76 14.16
N ILE A 25 20.55 -4.26 13.93
CA ILE A 25 21.36 -3.59 14.94
C ILE A 25 21.55 -2.15 14.46
N TYR A 26 21.19 -1.18 15.29
CA TYR A 26 21.35 0.24 14.99
C TYR A 26 22.61 0.77 15.61
N VAL A 27 23.41 1.48 14.84
CA VAL A 27 24.68 2.08 15.26
C VAL A 27 24.81 3.51 14.74
N ARG A 28 25.63 4.34 15.40
CA ARG A 28 25.75 5.77 15.06
C ARG A 28 26.56 6.06 13.78
N SER A 29 27.38 5.13 13.31
CA SER A 29 28.22 5.35 12.13
C SER A 29 28.38 4.09 11.29
N ARG A 30 28.66 4.26 10.01
CA ARG A 30 28.94 3.16 9.07
C ARG A 30 30.13 2.31 9.55
N ARG A 31 31.21 2.95 10.00
CA ARG A 31 32.42 2.28 10.52
C ARG A 31 32.09 1.40 11.74
N ALA A 32 31.21 1.88 12.65
CA ALA A 32 30.74 1.08 13.76
C ALA A 32 29.89 -0.11 13.28
N GLY A 33 29.04 0.10 12.26
CA GLY A 33 28.26 -0.96 11.63
C GLY A 33 29.12 -2.06 11.02
N GLU A 34 30.16 -1.70 10.28
CA GLU A 34 31.08 -2.64 9.66
C GLU A 34 31.84 -3.47 10.71
N ARG A 35 32.28 -2.85 11.81
CA ARG A 35 32.86 -3.57 12.97
C ARG A 35 31.89 -4.53 13.62
N VAL A 36 30.66 -4.11 13.87
CA VAL A 36 29.61 -4.97 14.42
C VAL A 36 29.30 -6.12 13.48
N MET A 37 29.18 -5.87 12.18
CA MET A 37 28.96 -6.90 11.17
C MET A 37 30.06 -7.96 11.22
N SER A 38 31.34 -7.56 11.22
CA SER A 38 32.48 -8.48 11.29
C SER A 38 32.49 -9.28 12.58
N SER A 39 32.24 -8.62 13.72
CA SER A 39 32.25 -9.29 15.04
C SER A 39 31.12 -10.31 15.17
N VAL A 40 29.90 -9.95 14.74
CA VAL A 40 28.75 -10.87 14.79
C VAL A 40 28.91 -12.01 13.79
N THR A 41 29.38 -11.73 12.57
CA THR A 41 29.66 -12.79 11.58
C THR A 41 30.66 -13.79 12.15
N ARG A 42 31.78 -13.32 12.72
CA ARG A 42 32.79 -14.18 13.35
C ARG A 42 32.18 -15.02 14.49
N LEU A 43 31.38 -14.41 15.39
CA LEU A 43 30.70 -15.14 16.47
C LEU A 43 29.80 -16.25 15.92
N LEU A 44 28.95 -15.92 14.93
CA LEU A 44 28.02 -16.87 14.33
C LEU A 44 28.74 -18.03 13.64
N THR A 45 29.82 -17.75 12.89
CA THR A 45 30.53 -18.77 12.13
C THR A 45 31.47 -19.59 12.99
N THR A 46 32.21 -18.98 13.94
CA THR A 46 33.24 -19.70 14.71
C THR A 46 32.65 -20.38 15.95
N LYS A 47 31.82 -19.68 16.73
CA LYS A 47 31.25 -20.21 17.97
C LYS A 47 29.96 -21.00 17.75
N LEU A 48 29.02 -20.44 16.99
CA LEU A 48 27.72 -21.07 16.79
C LEU A 48 27.65 -21.98 15.57
N LYS A 49 28.72 -22.03 14.76
CA LYS A 49 28.81 -22.84 13.51
C LYS A 49 27.65 -22.58 12.53
N LEU A 50 27.10 -21.36 12.57
CA LEU A 50 25.99 -20.92 11.72
C LEU A 50 26.53 -20.26 10.45
N ARG A 51 25.81 -20.44 9.34
CA ARG A 51 26.17 -19.82 8.05
C ARG A 51 25.45 -18.48 7.90
N VAL A 52 26.22 -17.39 7.78
CA VAL A 52 25.66 -16.05 7.51
C VAL A 52 25.39 -15.89 6.02
N ASN A 53 24.19 -15.43 5.66
CA ASN A 53 23.85 -15.15 4.27
C ASN A 53 24.38 -13.75 3.88
N SER A 54 25.51 -13.73 3.17
CA SER A 54 26.20 -12.49 2.75
C SER A 54 25.34 -11.62 1.81
N GLU A 55 24.51 -12.21 0.95
CA GLU A 55 23.66 -11.44 0.01
C GLU A 55 22.57 -10.66 0.72
N LYS A 56 22.08 -11.20 1.85
CA LYS A 56 21.00 -10.61 2.62
C LYS A 56 21.49 -9.80 3.82
N SER A 57 22.76 -9.94 4.21
CA SER A 57 23.37 -9.20 5.32
C SER A 57 24.09 -7.97 4.77
N ALA A 58 23.82 -6.80 5.34
CA ALA A 58 24.45 -5.57 4.88
C ALA A 58 24.43 -4.47 5.95
N VAL A 59 25.43 -3.59 5.88
CA VAL A 59 25.46 -2.31 6.58
C VAL A 59 24.90 -1.26 5.64
N ALA A 60 23.79 -0.62 6.03
CA ALA A 60 23.13 0.39 5.20
C ALA A 60 22.43 1.43 6.07
N ARG A 61 22.03 2.55 5.47
CA ARG A 61 21.25 3.57 6.17
C ARG A 61 19.80 3.11 6.37
N PRO A 62 19.11 3.54 7.47
CA PRO A 62 17.74 3.10 7.76
C PRO A 62 16.75 3.33 6.62
N TRP A 63 16.90 4.43 5.87
CA TRP A 63 16.01 4.77 4.76
C TRP A 63 16.26 3.98 3.47
N GLU A 64 17.41 3.31 3.33
CA GLU A 64 17.74 2.42 2.21
C GLU A 64 17.17 1.02 2.40
N ARG A 65 16.77 0.69 3.61
CA ARG A 65 16.28 -0.64 3.98
C ARG A 65 14.83 -0.63 4.41
N LYS A 66 14.18 -1.77 4.26
CA LYS A 66 12.85 -2.00 4.78
C LYS A 66 12.91 -2.90 6.01
N PHE A 67 12.07 -2.61 6.99
CA PHE A 67 11.86 -3.46 8.16
C PHE A 67 10.35 -3.59 8.40
N LEU A 68 9.84 -4.83 8.49
CA LEU A 68 8.42 -5.11 8.69
C LEU A 68 7.47 -4.33 7.74
N GLY A 69 7.90 -4.12 6.50
CA GLY A 69 7.10 -3.39 5.52
C GLY A 69 7.22 -1.86 5.57
N PHE A 70 7.92 -1.32 6.55
CA PHE A 70 8.23 0.10 6.66
C PHE A 70 9.66 0.42 6.21
N SER A 71 9.90 1.69 5.96
CA SER A 71 11.19 2.34 5.77
C SER A 71 11.16 3.67 6.52
N PHE A 72 12.25 4.41 6.53
CA PHE A 72 12.33 5.73 7.16
C PHE A 72 12.51 6.82 6.12
N THR A 73 12.12 8.05 6.47
CA THR A 73 12.46 9.24 5.68
C THR A 73 13.90 9.66 5.96
N ASN A 74 14.51 10.36 5.00
CA ASN A 74 15.87 10.91 5.15
C ASN A 74 15.82 12.37 5.70
N HIS A 75 15.20 12.56 6.86
CA HIS A 75 15.10 13.86 7.53
C HIS A 75 15.83 13.84 8.89
N LYS A 76 16.05 15.03 9.50
CA LYS A 76 16.62 15.14 10.85
C LYS A 76 15.83 14.34 11.88
N GLN A 77 14.51 14.33 11.75
CA GLN A 77 13.60 13.46 12.49
C GLN A 77 13.03 12.45 11.49
N PRO A 78 13.51 11.22 11.49
CA PRO A 78 13.07 10.22 10.52
C PRO A 78 11.69 9.68 10.88
N ASN A 79 10.73 9.85 9.97
CA ASN A 79 9.38 9.32 10.09
C ASN A 79 9.28 7.93 9.47
N ARG A 80 8.46 7.08 10.05
CA ARG A 80 8.10 5.78 9.45
C ARG A 80 7.25 5.99 8.22
N ARG A 81 7.72 5.51 7.09
CA ARG A 81 6.96 5.49 5.84
C ARG A 81 6.77 4.07 5.33
N LEU A 82 5.79 3.86 4.48
CA LEU A 82 5.60 2.58 3.80
C LEU A 82 6.77 2.30 2.86
N ALA A 83 7.34 1.10 2.95
CA ALA A 83 8.37 0.68 2.01
C ALA A 83 7.80 0.55 0.59
N PRO A 84 8.56 0.89 -0.47
CA PRO A 84 8.08 0.83 -1.85
C PRO A 84 7.50 -0.54 -2.24
N LYS A 85 8.09 -1.64 -1.78
CA LYS A 85 7.57 -3.00 -2.01
C LYS A 85 6.23 -3.24 -1.33
N THR A 86 5.98 -2.64 -0.14
CA THR A 86 4.69 -2.72 0.55
C THR A 86 3.60 -2.02 -0.26
N VAL A 87 3.92 -0.84 -0.77
CA VAL A 87 3.00 -0.07 -1.64
C VAL A 87 2.71 -0.83 -2.94
N ALA A 88 3.72 -1.48 -3.53
CA ALA A 88 3.53 -2.28 -4.74
C ALA A 88 2.59 -3.47 -4.49
N ARG A 89 2.81 -4.24 -3.41
CA ARG A 89 1.94 -5.36 -3.00
C ARG A 89 0.51 -4.91 -2.69
N PHE A 90 0.35 -3.77 -2.00
CA PHE A 90 -0.96 -3.18 -1.77
C PHE A 90 -1.70 -2.93 -3.08
N LYS A 91 -1.04 -2.26 -4.04
CA LYS A 91 -1.63 -1.98 -5.35
C LYS A 91 -1.98 -3.25 -6.13
N GLU A 92 -1.13 -4.26 -6.07
CA GLU A 92 -1.35 -5.54 -6.71
C GLU A 92 -2.59 -6.22 -6.13
N ARG A 93 -2.68 -6.35 -4.80
CA ARG A 93 -3.82 -6.95 -4.15
C ARG A 93 -5.13 -6.21 -4.40
N VAL A 94 -5.11 -4.88 -4.35
CA VAL A 94 -6.29 -4.07 -4.73
C VAL A 94 -6.67 -4.30 -6.20
N ARG A 95 -5.71 -4.43 -7.13
CA ARG A 95 -6.01 -4.76 -8.54
C ARG A 95 -6.68 -6.11 -8.69
N GLU A 96 -6.21 -7.13 -7.98
CA GLU A 96 -6.82 -8.45 -7.97
C GLU A 96 -8.27 -8.41 -7.46
N LEU A 97 -8.48 -7.83 -6.27
CA LEU A 97 -9.79 -7.73 -5.63
C LEU A 97 -10.79 -6.91 -6.46
N THR A 98 -10.30 -5.91 -7.19
CA THR A 98 -11.10 -5.04 -8.06
C THR A 98 -10.96 -5.40 -9.54
N SER A 99 -10.62 -6.65 -9.86
CA SER A 99 -10.55 -7.08 -11.26
C SER A 99 -11.94 -7.17 -11.89
N ARG A 100 -12.03 -6.68 -13.13
CA ARG A 100 -13.26 -6.73 -13.93
C ARG A 100 -13.64 -8.13 -14.39
N THR A 101 -12.68 -9.05 -14.39
CA THR A 101 -12.85 -10.44 -14.86
C THR A 101 -13.47 -11.35 -13.80
N ARG A 102 -13.62 -10.88 -12.57
CA ARG A 102 -14.19 -11.67 -11.46
C ARG A 102 -15.70 -11.95 -11.58
N GLY A 103 -16.43 -11.24 -12.43
CA GLY A 103 -17.88 -11.46 -12.61
C GLY A 103 -18.77 -11.18 -11.40
N ILE A 104 -18.27 -10.45 -10.40
CA ILE A 104 -18.96 -10.19 -9.12
C ILE A 104 -19.66 -8.82 -9.11
N SER A 105 -20.64 -8.68 -8.21
CA SER A 105 -21.31 -7.39 -7.98
C SER A 105 -20.38 -6.36 -7.32
N ILE A 106 -20.70 -5.06 -7.44
CA ILE A 106 -19.95 -4.00 -6.77
C ILE A 106 -20.01 -4.14 -5.25
N ALA A 107 -21.15 -4.53 -4.70
CA ALA A 107 -21.30 -4.75 -3.26
C ALA A 107 -20.33 -5.84 -2.76
N ARG A 108 -20.25 -6.96 -3.46
CA ARG A 108 -19.30 -8.03 -3.13
C ARG A 108 -17.85 -7.60 -3.30
N MET A 109 -17.54 -6.84 -4.37
CA MET A 109 -16.20 -6.28 -4.59
C MET A 109 -15.78 -5.33 -3.46
N VAL A 110 -16.69 -4.46 -3.02
CA VAL A 110 -16.43 -3.52 -1.90
C VAL A 110 -16.26 -4.29 -0.59
N HIS A 111 -17.07 -5.31 -0.34
CA HIS A 111 -16.96 -6.17 0.84
C HIS A 111 -15.58 -6.84 0.92
N ASP A 112 -15.15 -7.55 -0.15
CA ASP A 112 -13.86 -8.24 -0.21
C ASP A 112 -12.69 -7.24 -0.03
N LEU A 113 -12.82 -6.04 -0.62
CA LEU A 113 -11.82 -4.99 -0.47
C LEU A 113 -11.81 -4.44 0.96
N ALA A 114 -12.95 -4.26 1.59
CA ALA A 114 -13.06 -3.73 2.94
C ALA A 114 -12.43 -4.68 3.97
N GLU A 115 -12.61 -5.99 3.84
CA GLU A 115 -11.93 -6.98 4.69
C GLU A 115 -10.41 -6.86 4.58
N TYR A 116 -9.89 -6.81 3.36
CA TYR A 116 -8.47 -6.63 3.14
C TYR A 116 -7.95 -5.30 3.73
N LEU A 117 -8.67 -4.19 3.51
CA LEU A 117 -8.27 -2.87 3.98
C LEU A 117 -8.26 -2.80 5.52
N ARG A 118 -9.24 -3.39 6.22
CA ARG A 118 -9.26 -3.40 7.70
C ARG A 118 -8.01 -4.07 8.27
N GLY A 119 -7.64 -5.25 7.76
CA GLY A 119 -6.41 -5.92 8.18
C GLY A 119 -5.16 -5.12 7.82
N TRP A 120 -5.14 -4.49 6.64
CA TRP A 120 -4.02 -3.68 6.18
C TRP A 120 -3.85 -2.41 7.02
N ILE A 121 -4.94 -1.70 7.35
CA ILE A 121 -4.94 -0.49 8.20
C ILE A 121 -4.47 -0.84 9.61
N GLY A 122 -4.93 -1.93 10.20
CA GLY A 122 -4.53 -2.37 11.53
C GLY A 122 -3.01 -2.50 11.68
N TYR A 123 -2.31 -2.87 10.61
CA TYR A 123 -0.85 -2.99 10.60
C TYR A 123 -0.13 -1.74 10.09
N PHE A 124 -0.57 -1.18 8.97
CA PHE A 124 0.12 -0.09 8.26
C PHE A 124 -0.44 1.30 8.54
N GLY A 125 -1.57 1.43 9.21
CA GLY A 125 -2.18 2.70 9.59
C GLY A 125 -1.31 3.55 10.52
N ARG A 126 -0.34 2.92 11.20
CA ARG A 126 0.68 3.61 12.03
C ARG A 126 1.79 4.28 11.22
N CYS A 127 1.60 4.46 9.91
CA CYS A 127 2.52 5.20 9.03
C CYS A 127 2.50 6.70 9.41
N GLU A 128 3.69 7.28 9.59
CA GLU A 128 3.85 8.70 9.98
C GLU A 128 3.93 9.64 8.76
N THR A 129 3.65 9.12 7.57
CA THR A 129 3.57 9.88 6.32
C THR A 129 2.15 9.76 5.72
N PRO A 130 1.16 10.54 6.20
CA PRO A 130 -0.25 10.43 5.81
C PRO A 130 -0.46 10.61 4.31
N ASP A 131 0.29 11.48 3.65
CA ASP A 131 0.21 11.72 2.20
C ASP A 131 0.30 10.43 1.37
N VAL A 132 1.04 9.44 1.85
CA VAL A 132 1.18 8.15 1.17
C VAL A 132 -0.12 7.38 1.26
N LEU A 133 -0.83 7.44 2.38
CA LEU A 133 -2.12 6.79 2.60
C LEU A 133 -3.20 7.48 1.77
N ASP A 134 -3.26 8.82 1.80
CA ASP A 134 -4.20 9.64 1.00
C ASP A 134 -4.09 9.34 -0.49
N LYS A 135 -2.88 9.32 -1.02
CA LYS A 135 -2.64 8.97 -2.44
C LYS A 135 -3.08 7.54 -2.77
N ARG A 136 -3.01 6.59 -1.82
CA ARG A 136 -3.50 5.23 -2.03
C ARG A 136 -5.03 5.19 -1.96
N GLU A 137 -5.63 5.92 -1.04
CA GLU A 137 -7.06 6.04 -0.92
C GLU A 137 -7.70 6.65 -2.18
N GLN A 138 -7.21 7.79 -2.63
CA GLN A 138 -7.66 8.41 -3.88
C GLN A 138 -7.54 7.47 -5.07
N TRP A 139 -6.44 6.72 -5.17
CA TRP A 139 -6.20 5.79 -6.26
C TRP A 139 -7.19 4.61 -6.25
N PHE A 140 -7.43 3.93 -5.12
CA PHE A 140 -8.36 2.81 -5.12
C PHE A 140 -9.82 3.27 -5.23
N ARG A 141 -10.20 4.42 -4.67
CA ARG A 141 -11.54 5.00 -4.86
C ARG A 141 -11.80 5.37 -6.34
N ARG A 142 -10.81 5.94 -7.02
CA ARG A 142 -10.89 6.16 -8.48
C ARG A 142 -11.06 4.83 -9.22
N ARG A 143 -10.36 3.78 -8.80
CA ARG A 143 -10.47 2.45 -9.38
C ARG A 143 -11.86 1.86 -9.19
N LEU A 144 -12.44 1.95 -8.02
CA LEU A 144 -13.82 1.52 -7.75
C LEU A 144 -14.83 2.28 -8.63
N ARG A 145 -14.73 3.61 -8.73
CA ARG A 145 -15.56 4.42 -9.63
C ARG A 145 -15.46 3.94 -11.06
N SER A 146 -14.24 3.68 -11.54
CA SER A 146 -13.99 3.14 -12.88
C SER A 146 -14.65 1.77 -13.07
N MET A 147 -14.64 0.89 -12.08
CA MET A 147 -15.31 -0.42 -12.15
C MET A 147 -16.83 -0.29 -12.20
N VAL A 148 -17.41 0.54 -11.31
CA VAL A 148 -18.87 0.84 -11.34
C VAL A 148 -19.29 1.37 -12.70
N TRP A 149 -18.51 2.30 -13.27
CA TRP A 149 -18.79 2.87 -14.59
C TRP A 149 -18.72 1.84 -15.71
N LYS A 150 -17.74 0.97 -15.67
CA LYS A 150 -17.56 -0.08 -16.68
C LYS A 150 -18.68 -1.11 -16.68
N GLN A 151 -19.26 -1.43 -15.50
CA GLN A 151 -20.41 -2.35 -15.42
C GLN A 151 -21.66 -1.77 -16.08
N ARG A 152 -21.77 -0.45 -16.23
CA ARG A 152 -22.87 0.24 -16.93
C ARG A 152 -22.56 0.39 -18.41
N LYS A 153 -22.95 -0.58 -19.22
CA LYS A 153 -22.57 -0.65 -20.64
C LYS A 153 -23.26 0.41 -21.51
N ARG A 154 -24.56 0.70 -21.26
CA ARG A 154 -25.37 1.58 -22.11
C ARG A 154 -25.35 3.03 -21.62
N GLY A 155 -25.20 4.00 -22.55
CA GLY A 155 -25.21 5.44 -22.25
C GLY A 155 -26.50 5.90 -21.56
N THR A 156 -27.66 5.41 -22.01
CA THR A 156 -28.97 5.70 -21.37
C THR A 156 -29.03 5.26 -19.91
N THR A 157 -28.46 4.09 -19.58
CA THR A 157 -28.37 3.60 -18.20
C THR A 157 -27.42 4.47 -17.37
N ARG A 158 -26.28 4.87 -17.97
CA ARG A 158 -25.31 5.79 -17.33
C ARG A 158 -25.93 7.12 -17.01
N TYR A 159 -26.63 7.72 -17.98
CA TYR A 159 -27.36 8.99 -17.82
C TYR A 159 -28.37 8.91 -16.66
N ARG A 160 -29.26 7.93 -16.72
CA ARG A 160 -30.30 7.73 -15.69
C ARG A 160 -29.70 7.58 -14.29
N GLU A 161 -28.62 6.82 -14.14
CA GLU A 161 -27.93 6.63 -12.86
C GLU A 161 -27.29 7.93 -12.34
N LEU A 162 -26.71 8.75 -13.20
CA LEU A 162 -26.19 10.06 -12.81
C LEU A 162 -27.30 11.00 -12.37
N ARG A 163 -28.40 11.06 -13.14
CA ARG A 163 -29.58 11.87 -12.79
C ARG A 163 -30.20 11.46 -11.45
N LYS A 164 -30.33 10.14 -11.21
CA LYS A 164 -30.82 9.60 -9.92
C LYS A 164 -29.96 10.03 -8.74
N ARG A 165 -28.71 10.39 -8.96
CA ARG A 165 -27.75 10.84 -7.95
C ARG A 165 -27.55 12.35 -7.89
N GLY A 166 -28.46 13.11 -8.47
CA GLY A 166 -28.50 14.57 -8.37
C GLY A 166 -27.57 15.31 -9.35
N ILE A 167 -26.96 14.62 -10.32
CA ILE A 167 -26.12 15.29 -11.31
C ILE A 167 -27.00 16.07 -12.30
N ALA A 168 -26.63 17.32 -12.62
CA ALA A 168 -27.33 18.15 -13.60
C ALA A 168 -27.48 17.44 -14.95
N ALA A 169 -28.57 17.75 -15.68
CA ALA A 169 -28.89 17.05 -16.93
C ALA A 169 -27.78 17.15 -17.97
N GLN A 170 -27.21 18.34 -18.11
CA GLN A 170 -26.13 18.60 -19.06
C GLN A 170 -24.86 17.79 -18.72
N ASP A 171 -24.41 17.83 -17.48
CA ASP A 171 -23.22 17.10 -17.01
C ASP A 171 -23.41 15.58 -17.10
N ALA A 172 -24.63 15.11 -16.77
CA ALA A 172 -24.98 13.71 -16.89
C ALA A 172 -24.98 13.25 -18.36
N ALA A 173 -25.51 14.05 -19.29
CA ALA A 173 -25.50 13.73 -20.71
C ALA A 173 -24.09 13.73 -21.29
N GLN A 174 -23.29 14.75 -21.00
CA GLN A 174 -21.89 14.86 -21.41
C GLN A 174 -21.06 13.68 -20.88
N THR A 175 -21.17 13.37 -19.59
CA THR A 175 -20.41 12.27 -18.99
C THR A 175 -20.86 10.90 -19.51
N ALA A 176 -22.17 10.69 -19.68
CA ALA A 176 -22.72 9.41 -20.15
C ALA A 176 -22.44 9.14 -21.62
N GLY A 177 -22.39 10.19 -22.45
CA GLY A 177 -22.11 10.14 -23.89
C GLY A 177 -20.63 10.21 -24.25
N SER A 178 -19.75 10.49 -23.30
CA SER A 178 -18.32 10.59 -23.56
C SER A 178 -17.73 9.28 -24.07
N SER A 179 -16.84 9.37 -25.05
CA SER A 179 -16.03 8.27 -25.59
C SER A 179 -14.82 7.94 -24.71
N ASP A 180 -14.54 8.76 -23.72
CA ASP A 180 -13.41 8.56 -22.81
C ASP A 180 -13.49 7.23 -22.06
N GLY A 181 -12.33 6.67 -21.78
CA GLY A 181 -12.22 5.43 -21.04
C GLY A 181 -12.69 5.55 -19.57
N PRO A 182 -13.19 4.45 -18.98
CA PRO A 182 -13.72 4.45 -17.60
C PRO A 182 -12.77 4.99 -16.54
N TRP A 183 -11.47 4.85 -16.75
CA TRP A 183 -10.46 5.38 -15.83
C TRP A 183 -10.37 6.91 -15.87
N HIS A 184 -10.48 7.50 -17.04
CA HIS A 184 -10.51 8.96 -17.20
C HIS A 184 -11.78 9.53 -16.56
N LEU A 185 -12.93 9.02 -16.97
CA LEU A 185 -14.23 9.44 -16.46
C LEU A 185 -14.39 9.29 -14.94
N ALA A 186 -13.76 8.28 -14.33
CA ALA A 186 -13.75 8.09 -12.87
C ALA A 186 -13.15 9.26 -12.09
N ASN A 187 -12.48 10.21 -12.76
CA ASN A 187 -11.93 11.42 -12.14
C ASN A 187 -12.74 12.68 -12.39
N THR A 188 -13.80 12.62 -13.20
CA THR A 188 -14.69 13.75 -13.47
C THR A 188 -15.47 14.17 -12.22
N PRO A 189 -15.87 15.46 -12.11
CA PRO A 189 -16.71 15.93 -11.02
C PRO A 189 -18.02 15.14 -10.91
N ALA A 190 -18.69 14.88 -12.01
CA ALA A 190 -19.94 14.12 -12.06
C ALA A 190 -19.80 12.74 -11.40
N LEU A 191 -18.76 11.97 -11.73
CA LEU A 191 -18.55 10.65 -11.12
C LEU A 191 -18.01 10.71 -9.69
N LYS A 192 -17.29 11.75 -9.32
CA LYS A 192 -16.87 11.97 -7.92
C LYS A 192 -18.07 12.25 -7.01
N ILE A 193 -19.03 13.05 -7.49
CA ILE A 193 -20.25 13.34 -6.76
C ILE A 193 -21.17 12.12 -6.74
N ALA A 194 -21.48 11.54 -7.89
CA ALA A 194 -22.38 10.40 -8.02
C ALA A 194 -21.88 9.14 -7.26
N ARG A 195 -20.59 8.99 -7.10
CA ARG A 195 -19.92 7.89 -6.38
C ARG A 195 -18.91 8.46 -5.37
N SER A 196 -19.45 9.26 -4.46
CA SER A 196 -18.68 9.95 -3.41
C SER A 196 -18.04 8.97 -2.41
N ASN A 197 -17.20 9.48 -1.55
CA ASN A 197 -16.63 8.70 -0.46
C ASN A 197 -17.75 8.17 0.46
N ALA A 198 -18.77 8.99 0.75
CA ALA A 198 -19.92 8.58 1.53
C ALA A 198 -20.68 7.40 0.91
N TYR A 199 -20.82 7.36 -0.43
CA TYR A 199 -21.41 6.22 -1.11
C TYR A 199 -20.64 4.91 -0.86
N PHE A 200 -19.32 4.95 -0.92
CA PHE A 200 -18.52 3.74 -0.66
C PHE A 200 -18.49 3.39 0.83
N ALA A 201 -18.52 4.40 1.72
CA ALA A 201 -18.64 4.18 3.16
C ALA A 201 -19.97 3.49 3.52
N SER A 202 -21.09 3.89 2.89
CA SER A 202 -22.38 3.21 3.06
C SER A 202 -22.39 1.74 2.60
N LEU A 203 -21.43 1.34 1.76
CA LEU A 203 -21.19 -0.06 1.38
C LEU A 203 -20.18 -0.77 2.31
N GLY A 204 -19.74 -0.11 3.39
CA GLY A 204 -18.82 -0.67 4.37
C GLY A 204 -17.32 -0.51 4.06
N LEU A 205 -16.96 0.34 3.08
CA LEU A 205 -15.55 0.60 2.74
C LEU A 205 -14.90 1.50 3.80
N PRO A 206 -13.81 1.07 4.47
CA PRO A 206 -13.10 1.90 5.44
C PRO A 206 -12.29 3.00 4.77
N GLU A 207 -11.92 4.02 5.54
CA GLU A 207 -10.95 5.06 5.17
C GLU A 207 -9.55 4.66 5.64
N LEU A 208 -8.51 4.95 4.82
CA LEU A 208 -7.14 4.64 5.22
C LEU A 208 -6.58 5.63 6.23
N THR A 209 -7.11 6.85 6.26
CA THR A 209 -6.61 8.00 7.02
C THR A 209 -7.44 8.33 8.27
N ALA A 210 -8.50 7.56 8.53
CA ALA A 210 -9.39 7.79 9.68
C ALA A 210 -8.77 7.52 11.06
N HIS A 211 -7.45 7.36 11.15
CA HIS A 211 -6.74 7.10 12.40
C HIS A 211 -5.78 8.25 12.71
N GLY A 212 -6.38 9.40 13.06
CA GLY A 212 -5.77 10.45 13.84
C GLY A 212 -6.16 10.33 15.31
#